data_a8671881ace22d2aa1d11a361ecb1805
#
_entry.id   a8671881ace22d2aa1d11a361ecb1805
#
_cell.length_a   1.000
_cell.length_b   1.000
_cell.length_c   1.000
_cell.angle_alpha   90.00
_cell.angle_beta   90.00
_cell.angle_gamma   90.00
#
_symmetry.space_group_name_H-M   'P 1'
#
loop_
_entity.id
_entity.type
_entity.pdbx_description
1 polymer ?
#
loop_
_entity_poly.entity_id
_entity_poly.type
_entity_poly.pdbx_seq_one_letter_code
_entity_poly.pdbx_strand_id
1 'polypeptide(L)'
;MAEATAARPRRIPWQRLGDELGVELTPALRQALRRLIAERGLEAALAAAQRALFQADLAAESRLRTCLRFLLSGVSIVDPATTYIDERVQIGRGTVVYPNTTISGRSLIGGDCHIGPHSIIADSTTGRGCRVVASVLEGATLETDVDVGPFSHLRPGSHLESGVHIGNFVEVKKSRLGRDVKVGHFSYIGDARVGAEANVGAGTVTCNYDGLGKHRTIIEEGAFIGSDTMLVAPVRVGKGASTGAGSVVTKDVPPGAVVAGVPARALSVGRKRNGGRKGRGRRG
;
A
#
# COMPACT_ATOMS: atom_id res chain seq x y z
N MET A 1 -37.29 -16.31 60.29
CA MET A 1 -37.16 -16.02 58.85
C MET A 1 -36.95 -14.52 58.71
N ALA A 2 -35.70 -14.11 58.45
CA ALA A 2 -35.37 -12.70 58.25
C ALA A 2 -35.37 -12.45 56.72
N GLU A 3 -36.29 -11.61 56.27
CA GLU A 3 -36.34 -11.14 54.90
C GLU A 3 -35.08 -10.29 54.59
N ALA A 4 -34.27 -10.77 53.67
CA ALA A 4 -33.17 -10.01 53.14
C ALA A 4 -33.73 -8.84 52.31
N THR A 5 -33.72 -7.65 52.88
CA THR A 5 -34.08 -6.41 52.17
C THR A 5 -33.08 -6.19 51.05
N ALA A 6 -33.48 -6.46 49.81
CA ALA A 6 -32.68 -6.18 48.64
C ALA A 6 -32.38 -4.67 48.57
N ALA A 7 -31.11 -4.30 48.76
CA ALA A 7 -30.65 -2.93 48.67
C ALA A 7 -31.00 -2.36 47.28
N ARG A 8 -31.78 -1.28 47.20
CA ARG A 8 -32.11 -0.58 45.98
C ARG A 8 -30.81 -0.20 45.23
N PRO A 9 -30.68 -0.46 43.93
CA PRO A 9 -29.49 -0.11 43.19
C PRO A 9 -29.22 1.39 43.34
N ARG A 10 -28.06 1.74 43.85
CA ARG A 10 -27.64 3.14 44.05
C ARG A 10 -27.70 3.83 42.67
N ARG A 11 -28.46 4.94 42.57
CA ARG A 11 -28.51 5.76 41.36
C ARG A 11 -27.10 6.24 41.00
N ILE A 12 -26.63 5.96 39.78
CA ILE A 12 -25.33 6.44 39.28
C ILE A 12 -25.41 7.96 39.14
N PRO A 13 -24.53 8.74 39.78
CA PRO A 13 -24.54 10.21 39.74
C PRO A 13 -23.90 10.73 38.47
N TRP A 14 -24.60 10.61 37.33
CA TRP A 14 -24.08 10.93 36.00
C TRP A 14 -23.51 12.34 35.83
N GLN A 15 -24.17 13.35 36.42
CA GLN A 15 -23.70 14.74 36.38
C GLN A 15 -22.32 14.85 37.03
N ARG A 16 -22.18 14.37 38.23
CA ARG A 16 -20.93 14.37 39.00
C ARG A 16 -19.82 13.60 38.26
N LEU A 17 -20.14 12.46 37.65
CA LEU A 17 -19.17 11.70 36.86
C LEU A 17 -18.69 12.46 35.62
N GLY A 18 -19.56 13.18 34.93
CA GLY A 18 -19.20 14.06 33.85
C GLY A 18 -18.25 15.18 34.27
N ASP A 19 -18.56 15.82 35.39
CA ASP A 19 -17.76 16.90 35.98
C ASP A 19 -16.37 16.39 36.41
N GLU A 20 -16.30 15.23 37.08
CA GLU A 20 -15.04 14.61 37.53
C GLU A 20 -14.18 14.09 36.37
N LEU A 21 -14.76 13.73 35.26
CA LEU A 21 -14.05 13.30 34.05
C LEU A 21 -13.74 14.47 33.09
N GLY A 22 -14.34 15.64 33.30
CA GLY A 22 -14.19 16.80 32.41
C GLY A 22 -14.75 16.58 30.99
N VAL A 23 -15.75 15.68 30.85
CA VAL A 23 -16.32 15.33 29.55
C VAL A 23 -17.84 15.27 29.60
N GLU A 24 -18.49 15.59 28.48
CA GLU A 24 -19.91 15.37 28.31
C GLU A 24 -20.21 13.88 28.15
N LEU A 25 -21.06 13.33 29.02
CA LEU A 25 -21.41 11.92 29.01
C LEU A 25 -22.50 11.62 27.98
N THR A 26 -22.09 11.25 26.77
CA THR A 26 -23.00 10.76 25.72
C THR A 26 -23.72 9.45 26.17
N PRO A 27 -24.86 9.07 25.54
CA PRO A 27 -25.53 7.79 25.83
C PRO A 27 -24.60 6.58 25.73
N ALA A 28 -23.72 6.53 24.73
CA ALA A 28 -22.75 5.46 24.53
C ALA A 28 -21.72 5.40 25.68
N LEU A 29 -21.18 6.53 26.10
CA LEU A 29 -20.23 6.62 27.20
C LEU A 29 -20.88 6.23 28.53
N ARG A 30 -22.14 6.66 28.79
CA ARG A 30 -22.90 6.22 29.95
C ARG A 30 -23.12 4.71 29.97
N GLN A 31 -23.36 4.08 28.81
CA GLN A 31 -23.51 2.63 28.70
C GLN A 31 -22.19 1.91 29.01
N ALA A 32 -21.07 2.39 28.48
CA ALA A 32 -19.74 1.83 28.77
C ALA A 32 -19.39 1.95 30.26
N LEU A 33 -19.60 3.12 30.85
CA LEU A 33 -19.38 3.35 32.28
C LEU A 33 -20.29 2.49 33.16
N ARG A 34 -21.56 2.27 32.80
CA ARG A 34 -22.45 1.34 33.53
C ARG A 34 -21.87 -0.07 33.62
N ARG A 35 -21.34 -0.59 32.48
CA ARG A 35 -20.70 -1.92 32.46
C ARG A 35 -19.47 -1.95 33.37
N LEU A 36 -18.61 -0.95 33.27
CA LEU A 36 -17.39 -0.87 34.05
C LEU A 36 -17.68 -0.72 35.58
N ILE A 37 -18.71 0.06 35.92
CA ILE A 37 -19.18 0.22 37.30
C ILE A 37 -19.75 -1.09 37.85
N ALA A 38 -20.51 -1.84 37.04
CA ALA A 38 -21.05 -3.14 37.43
C ALA A 38 -19.96 -4.18 37.68
N GLU A 39 -18.88 -4.13 36.87
CA GLU A 39 -17.76 -5.07 37.00
C GLU A 39 -16.78 -4.72 38.13
N ARG A 40 -16.51 -3.45 38.39
CA ARG A 40 -15.38 -2.98 39.22
C ARG A 40 -15.78 -2.06 40.39
N GLY A 41 -17.05 -1.64 40.45
CA GLY A 41 -17.51 -0.60 41.36
C GLY A 41 -17.22 0.82 40.84
N LEU A 42 -17.90 1.82 41.43
CA LEU A 42 -17.90 3.20 40.97
C LEU A 42 -16.52 3.85 41.01
N GLU A 43 -15.80 3.74 42.13
CA GLU A 43 -14.48 4.41 42.25
C GLU A 43 -13.42 3.82 41.33
N ALA A 44 -13.38 2.49 41.19
CA ALA A 44 -12.44 1.82 40.29
C ALA A 44 -12.76 2.11 38.81
N ALA A 45 -14.04 2.22 38.47
CA ALA A 45 -14.48 2.61 37.12
C ALA A 45 -14.09 4.06 36.81
N LEU A 46 -14.29 4.98 37.73
CA LEU A 46 -13.90 6.38 37.58
C LEU A 46 -12.38 6.52 37.43
N ALA A 47 -11.59 5.88 38.27
CA ALA A 47 -10.13 5.89 38.17
C ALA A 47 -9.62 5.28 36.86
N ALA A 48 -10.28 4.25 36.35
CA ALA A 48 -9.94 3.68 35.05
C ALA A 48 -10.25 4.63 33.88
N ALA A 49 -11.41 5.29 33.95
CA ALA A 49 -11.80 6.29 32.94
C ALA A 49 -10.86 7.51 32.94
N GLN A 50 -10.51 8.04 34.11
CA GLN A 50 -9.55 9.13 34.24
C GLN A 50 -8.17 8.77 33.67
N ARG A 51 -7.65 7.57 33.98
CA ARG A 51 -6.39 7.09 33.40
C ARG A 51 -6.46 6.99 31.87
N ALA A 52 -7.56 6.47 31.33
CA ALA A 52 -7.73 6.35 29.88
C ALA A 52 -7.75 7.72 29.18
N LEU A 53 -8.47 8.69 29.75
CA LEU A 53 -8.49 10.07 29.24
C LEU A 53 -7.10 10.71 29.29
N PHE A 54 -6.42 10.62 30.42
CA PHE A 54 -5.06 11.14 30.59
C PHE A 54 -4.07 10.53 29.57
N GLN A 55 -4.14 9.21 29.35
CA GLN A 55 -3.31 8.55 28.33
C GLN A 55 -3.64 9.01 26.90
N ALA A 56 -4.94 9.22 26.61
CA ALA A 56 -5.37 9.73 25.31
C ALA A 56 -4.86 11.17 25.06
N ASP A 57 -4.90 12.02 26.08
CA ASP A 57 -4.39 13.39 26.01
C ASP A 57 -2.88 13.43 25.80
N LEU A 58 -2.13 12.59 26.53
CA LEU A 58 -0.67 12.46 26.33
C LEU A 58 -0.32 11.98 24.93
N ALA A 59 -1.06 11.01 24.39
CA ALA A 59 -0.85 10.51 23.04
C ALA A 59 -1.14 11.58 21.99
N ALA A 60 -2.21 12.35 22.17
CA ALA A 60 -2.55 13.46 21.30
C ALA A 60 -1.49 14.57 21.34
N GLU A 61 -1.00 14.92 22.52
CA GLU A 61 0.07 15.91 22.70
C GLU A 61 1.38 15.45 22.04
N SER A 62 1.79 14.21 22.25
CA SER A 62 2.98 13.61 21.63
C SER A 62 2.89 13.64 20.11
N ARG A 63 1.71 13.27 19.55
CA ARG A 63 1.46 13.34 18.11
C ARG A 63 1.61 14.77 17.58
N LEU A 64 0.99 15.74 18.23
CA LEU A 64 1.08 17.14 17.83
C LEU A 64 2.51 17.68 17.89
N ARG A 65 3.28 17.33 18.91
CA ARG A 65 4.72 17.70 18.99
C ARG A 65 5.51 17.13 17.82
N THR A 66 5.28 15.87 17.47
CA THR A 66 5.92 15.23 16.32
C THR A 66 5.54 15.93 15.02
N CYS A 67 4.26 16.22 14.80
CA CYS A 67 3.79 16.97 13.63
C CYS A 67 4.42 18.36 13.57
N LEU A 68 4.49 19.10 14.69
CA LEU A 68 5.10 20.43 14.75
C LEU A 68 6.58 20.40 14.35
N ARG A 69 7.34 19.40 14.78
CA ARG A 69 8.74 19.22 14.37
C ARG A 69 8.87 19.17 12.84
N PHE A 70 7.99 18.41 12.17
CA PHE A 70 8.01 18.31 10.71
C PHE A 70 7.54 19.59 10.02
N LEU A 71 6.48 20.23 10.51
CA LEU A 71 6.02 21.52 10.01
C LEU A 71 7.12 22.58 10.04
N LEU A 72 7.88 22.66 11.14
CA LEU A 72 9.03 23.58 11.28
C LEU A 72 10.20 23.22 10.36
N SER A 73 10.33 21.97 9.91
CA SER A 73 11.35 21.52 8.96
C SER A 73 10.94 21.69 7.48
N GLY A 74 9.75 22.24 7.22
CA GLY A 74 9.24 22.50 5.87
C GLY A 74 8.50 21.34 5.22
N VAL A 75 7.97 20.42 6.03
CA VAL A 75 7.00 19.41 5.63
C VAL A 75 5.59 19.98 5.86
N SER A 76 4.67 19.73 4.94
CA SER A 76 3.25 20.09 5.11
C SER A 76 2.48 18.90 5.64
N ILE A 77 1.78 19.05 6.75
CA ILE A 77 0.86 18.04 7.30
C ILE A 77 -0.55 18.62 7.25
N VAL A 78 -1.39 18.06 6.38
CA VAL A 78 -2.74 18.61 6.10
C VAL A 78 -3.67 18.50 7.30
N ASP A 79 -3.61 17.36 7.99
CA ASP A 79 -4.40 17.12 9.20
C ASP A 79 -3.56 16.43 10.28
N PRO A 80 -2.99 17.19 11.22
CA PRO A 80 -2.23 16.62 12.33
C PRO A 80 -3.05 15.71 13.26
N ALA A 81 -4.37 15.87 13.29
CA ALA A 81 -5.22 15.08 14.18
C ALA A 81 -5.36 13.62 13.74
N THR A 82 -5.29 13.36 12.44
CA THR A 82 -5.40 12.02 11.85
C THR A 82 -4.09 11.50 11.28
N THR A 83 -2.97 12.21 11.49
CA THR A 83 -1.64 11.81 11.01
C THR A 83 -0.80 11.26 12.17
N TYR A 84 -0.28 10.04 12.01
CA TYR A 84 0.53 9.35 12.99
C TYR A 84 1.93 9.13 12.45
N ILE A 85 2.95 9.73 13.09
CA ILE A 85 4.35 9.63 12.66
C ILE A 85 5.21 9.26 13.85
N ASP A 86 5.97 8.19 13.76
CA ASP A 86 6.91 7.77 14.80
C ASP A 86 8.09 8.74 14.93
N GLU A 87 8.68 8.81 16.11
CA GLU A 87 9.78 9.73 16.41
C GLU A 87 11.04 9.50 15.55
N ARG A 88 11.29 8.25 15.15
CA ARG A 88 12.47 7.87 14.36
C ARG A 88 12.31 8.09 12.86
N VAL A 89 11.12 8.43 12.41
CA VAL A 89 10.83 8.73 11.01
C VAL A 89 11.55 10.02 10.61
N GLN A 90 12.04 10.04 9.39
CA GLN A 90 12.60 11.23 8.75
C GLN A 90 11.79 11.56 7.50
N ILE A 91 11.48 12.84 7.30
CA ILE A 91 10.72 13.31 6.13
C ILE A 91 11.44 14.52 5.55
N GLY A 92 11.71 14.46 4.26
CA GLY A 92 12.37 15.52 3.52
C GLY A 92 11.48 16.75 3.29
N ARG A 93 12.09 17.90 3.19
CA ARG A 93 11.43 19.20 2.93
C ARG A 93 10.59 19.16 1.65
N GLY A 94 9.50 19.91 1.63
CA GLY A 94 8.57 20.00 0.50
C GLY A 94 7.55 18.87 0.43
N THR A 95 7.72 17.82 1.24
CA THR A 95 6.76 16.70 1.29
C THR A 95 5.45 17.13 1.93
N VAL A 96 4.35 16.64 1.36
CA VAL A 96 2.99 16.83 1.86
C VAL A 96 2.45 15.49 2.38
N VAL A 97 2.05 15.47 3.65
CA VAL A 97 1.39 14.32 4.29
C VAL A 97 -0.10 14.60 4.42
N TYR A 98 -0.92 13.76 3.81
CA TYR A 98 -2.38 13.88 3.76
C TYR A 98 -3.05 13.16 4.94
N PRO A 99 -4.35 13.43 5.19
CA PRO A 99 -5.07 12.85 6.34
C PRO A 99 -5.08 11.32 6.39
N ASN A 100 -5.28 10.78 7.59
CA ASN A 100 -5.39 9.34 7.85
C ASN A 100 -4.15 8.55 7.39
N THR A 101 -2.97 9.14 7.56
CA THR A 101 -1.70 8.54 7.16
C THR A 101 -0.90 8.14 8.40
N THR A 102 -0.35 6.93 8.37
CA THR A 102 0.55 6.42 9.40
C THR A 102 1.94 6.16 8.81
N ILE A 103 2.99 6.74 9.41
CA ILE A 103 4.37 6.50 9.03
C ILE A 103 5.14 6.05 10.27
N SER A 104 5.62 4.83 10.26
CA SER A 104 6.18 4.19 11.45
C SER A 104 7.57 3.57 11.24
N GLY A 105 8.14 3.11 12.34
CA GLY A 105 9.42 2.42 12.37
C GLY A 105 10.59 3.32 12.02
N ARG A 106 11.49 2.86 11.16
CA ARG A 106 12.66 3.59 10.66
C ARG A 106 12.44 4.12 9.24
N SER A 107 11.22 4.55 8.93
CA SER A 107 10.90 5.03 7.59
C SER A 107 11.65 6.33 7.25
N LEU A 108 12.14 6.40 6.01
CA LEU A 108 12.82 7.54 5.44
C LEU A 108 12.03 8.03 4.22
N ILE A 109 11.42 9.19 4.31
CA ILE A 109 10.64 9.79 3.21
C ILE A 109 11.46 10.91 2.59
N GLY A 110 11.69 10.84 1.29
CA GLY A 110 12.40 11.87 0.53
C GLY A 110 11.70 13.23 0.54
N GLY A 111 12.32 14.21 -0.11
CA GLY A 111 11.70 15.52 -0.30
C GLY A 111 10.67 15.53 -1.43
N ASP A 112 9.79 16.53 -1.42
CA ASP A 112 8.79 16.79 -2.46
C ASP A 112 7.85 15.60 -2.75
N CYS A 113 7.63 14.73 -1.77
CA CYS A 113 6.73 13.60 -1.86
C CYS A 113 5.27 13.98 -1.54
N HIS A 114 4.33 13.18 -2.04
CA HIS A 114 2.91 13.25 -1.72
C HIS A 114 2.48 11.95 -1.06
N ILE A 115 2.30 11.95 0.27
CA ILE A 115 2.05 10.75 1.07
C ILE A 115 0.66 10.77 1.67
N GLY A 116 -0.14 9.78 1.31
CA GLY A 116 -1.55 9.68 1.70
C GLY A 116 -2.51 10.23 0.64
N PRO A 117 -3.81 10.39 0.95
CA PRO A 117 -4.42 9.98 2.23
C PRO A 117 -4.50 8.45 2.39
N HIS A 118 -4.85 8.00 3.61
CA HIS A 118 -5.09 6.58 3.93
C HIS A 118 -3.92 5.65 3.62
N SER A 119 -2.68 6.11 3.79
CA SER A 119 -1.48 5.30 3.56
C SER A 119 -0.85 4.84 4.85
N ILE A 120 -0.30 3.62 4.85
CA ILE A 120 0.46 3.05 5.94
C ILE A 120 1.86 2.76 5.42
N ILE A 121 2.87 3.36 6.04
CA ILE A 121 4.27 3.18 5.65
C ILE A 121 5.06 2.74 6.89
N ALA A 122 5.62 1.55 6.85
CA ALA A 122 6.41 0.98 7.93
C ALA A 122 7.78 0.54 7.42
N ASP A 123 8.84 0.93 8.13
CA ASP A 123 10.24 0.53 7.87
C ASP A 123 10.64 0.63 6.38
N SER A 124 10.14 1.66 5.69
CA SER A 124 10.28 1.83 4.25
C SER A 124 11.05 3.11 3.90
N THR A 125 11.67 3.09 2.72
CA THR A 125 12.42 4.24 2.20
C THR A 125 11.81 4.71 0.89
N THR A 126 11.55 6.02 0.77
CA THR A 126 11.19 6.63 -0.51
C THR A 126 12.22 7.67 -0.91
N GLY A 127 12.56 7.70 -2.18
CA GLY A 127 13.31 8.79 -2.79
C GLY A 127 12.49 10.07 -2.93
N ARG A 128 13.02 11.04 -3.64
CA ARG A 128 12.36 12.32 -3.90
C ARG A 128 11.19 12.17 -4.90
N GLY A 129 10.17 13.00 -4.77
CA GLY A 129 9.09 13.12 -5.74
C GLY A 129 8.11 11.94 -5.75
N CYS A 130 8.20 11.01 -4.80
CA CYS A 130 7.31 9.86 -4.77
C CYS A 130 5.89 10.25 -4.39
N ARG A 131 4.92 9.55 -4.96
CA ARG A 131 3.51 9.65 -4.60
C ARG A 131 3.01 8.29 -4.09
N VAL A 132 2.41 8.27 -2.91
CA VAL A 132 1.84 7.06 -2.29
C VAL A 132 0.44 7.38 -1.82
N VAL A 133 -0.58 6.73 -2.37
CA VAL A 133 -1.99 7.00 -2.06
C VAL A 133 -2.70 5.74 -1.63
N ALA A 134 -3.39 5.80 -0.48
CA ALA A 134 -4.26 4.75 0.04
C ALA A 134 -3.64 3.34 -0.07
N SER A 135 -2.36 3.22 0.25
CA SER A 135 -1.56 2.01 0.02
C SER A 135 -0.72 1.65 1.23
N VAL A 136 -0.28 0.40 1.27
CA VAL A 136 0.54 -0.13 2.36
C VAL A 136 1.96 -0.41 1.85
N LEU A 137 2.96 0.16 2.53
CA LEU A 137 4.39 -0.09 2.29
C LEU A 137 5.01 -0.68 3.55
N GLU A 138 5.60 -1.86 3.45
CA GLU A 138 6.27 -2.55 4.54
C GLU A 138 7.68 -2.99 4.10
N GLY A 139 8.73 -2.44 4.69
CA GLY A 139 10.11 -2.79 4.36
C GLY A 139 10.41 -2.66 2.86
N ALA A 140 9.81 -1.67 2.22
CA ALA A 140 9.93 -1.41 0.79
C ALA A 140 10.91 -0.27 0.51
N THR A 141 11.55 -0.31 -0.65
CA THR A 141 12.43 0.75 -1.14
C THR A 141 11.91 1.30 -2.46
N LEU A 142 11.63 2.58 -2.50
CA LEU A 142 11.23 3.32 -3.70
C LEU A 142 12.34 4.33 -4.02
N GLU A 143 12.81 4.34 -5.25
CA GLU A 143 13.73 5.38 -5.74
C GLU A 143 12.96 6.69 -6.06
N THR A 144 13.45 7.54 -6.92
CA THR A 144 12.82 8.83 -7.22
C THR A 144 11.60 8.69 -8.14
N ASP A 145 10.62 9.58 -7.98
CA ASP A 145 9.46 9.72 -8.87
C ASP A 145 8.62 8.44 -9.03
N VAL A 146 8.58 7.61 -7.99
CA VAL A 146 7.74 6.40 -7.97
C VAL A 146 6.33 6.76 -7.56
N ASP A 147 5.33 6.24 -8.29
CA ASP A 147 3.91 6.42 -8.02
C ASP A 147 3.26 5.10 -7.59
N VAL A 148 2.58 5.09 -6.44
CA VAL A 148 1.96 3.89 -5.86
C VAL A 148 0.51 4.17 -5.46
N GLY A 149 -0.38 3.33 -5.95
CA GLY A 149 -1.76 3.27 -5.49
C GLY A 149 -2.81 3.82 -6.45
N PRO A 150 -4.05 3.85 -5.99
CA PRO A 150 -4.48 3.47 -4.64
C PRO A 150 -4.62 1.96 -4.44
N PHE A 151 -4.75 1.53 -3.16
CA PHE A 151 -5.06 0.16 -2.73
C PHE A 151 -4.02 -0.88 -3.14
N SER A 152 -2.75 -0.54 -3.11
CA SER A 152 -1.65 -1.46 -3.41
C SER A 152 -0.83 -1.77 -2.17
N HIS A 153 -0.16 -2.94 -2.17
CA HIS A 153 0.63 -3.42 -1.06
C HIS A 153 2.05 -3.77 -1.52
N LEU A 154 3.01 -2.98 -1.07
CA LEU A 154 4.42 -3.28 -1.25
C LEU A 154 4.95 -3.96 0.00
N ARG A 155 5.23 -5.25 -0.09
CA ARG A 155 5.70 -6.10 1.00
C ARG A 155 7.22 -6.09 1.13
N PRO A 156 7.76 -6.61 2.25
CA PRO A 156 9.20 -6.61 2.49
C PRO A 156 10.02 -7.18 1.34
N GLY A 157 11.11 -6.47 1.03
CA GLY A 157 12.02 -6.81 -0.07
C GLY A 157 11.54 -6.35 -1.45
N SER A 158 10.53 -5.49 -1.51
CA SER A 158 10.15 -4.79 -2.74
C SER A 158 11.08 -3.61 -2.99
N HIS A 159 11.70 -3.56 -4.17
CA HIS A 159 12.55 -2.45 -4.61
C HIS A 159 12.05 -1.93 -5.95
N LEU A 160 11.62 -0.69 -5.98
CA LEU A 160 11.11 -0.01 -7.15
C LEU A 160 12.12 1.06 -7.58
N GLU A 161 12.67 0.92 -8.79
CA GLU A 161 13.58 1.92 -9.35
C GLU A 161 12.82 3.17 -9.80
N SER A 162 13.55 4.20 -10.19
CA SER A 162 12.97 5.52 -10.52
C SER A 162 11.90 5.43 -11.61
N GLY A 163 10.84 6.21 -11.46
CA GLY A 163 9.74 6.32 -12.43
C GLY A 163 8.79 5.13 -12.48
N VAL A 164 8.94 4.13 -11.61
CA VAL A 164 8.02 2.99 -11.57
C VAL A 164 6.62 3.44 -11.21
N HIS A 165 5.63 2.95 -11.95
CA HIS A 165 4.21 3.13 -11.68
C HIS A 165 3.55 1.84 -11.22
N ILE A 166 3.01 1.85 -10.00
CA ILE A 166 2.16 0.81 -9.43
C ILE A 166 0.76 1.38 -9.28
N GLY A 167 -0.19 0.88 -10.06
CA GLY A 167 -1.58 1.33 -9.99
C GLY A 167 -2.36 0.68 -8.85
N ASN A 168 -3.63 0.39 -9.08
CA ASN A 168 -4.53 -0.08 -8.04
C ASN A 168 -4.58 -1.60 -7.92
N PHE A 169 -4.71 -2.09 -6.67
CA PHE A 169 -4.82 -3.51 -6.32
C PHE A 169 -3.63 -4.35 -6.80
N VAL A 170 -2.43 -3.82 -6.69
CA VAL A 170 -1.19 -4.53 -7.01
C VAL A 170 -0.47 -4.92 -5.73
N GLU A 171 -0.05 -6.18 -5.66
CA GLU A 171 0.84 -6.64 -4.60
C GLU A 171 2.23 -6.92 -5.16
N VAL A 172 3.27 -6.35 -4.54
CA VAL A 172 4.68 -6.62 -4.87
C VAL A 172 5.38 -7.20 -3.64
N LYS A 173 6.16 -8.27 -3.82
CA LYS A 173 6.87 -8.94 -2.72
C LYS A 173 8.21 -9.47 -3.19
N LYS A 174 9.30 -9.20 -2.43
CA LYS A 174 10.64 -9.72 -2.71
C LYS A 174 11.03 -9.60 -4.19
N SER A 175 10.72 -8.45 -4.79
CA SER A 175 10.88 -8.21 -6.23
C SER A 175 11.57 -6.89 -6.50
N ARG A 176 12.34 -6.85 -7.59
CA ARG A 176 12.95 -5.63 -8.07
C ARG A 176 12.32 -5.24 -9.41
N LEU A 177 11.76 -4.06 -9.49
CA LEU A 177 11.19 -3.47 -10.68
C LEU A 177 12.13 -2.37 -11.18
N GLY A 178 12.61 -2.53 -12.42
CA GLY A 178 13.51 -1.60 -13.06
C GLY A 178 12.84 -0.28 -13.43
N ARG A 179 13.64 0.69 -13.84
CA ARG A 179 13.20 2.04 -14.16
C ARG A 179 12.02 2.04 -15.15
N ASP A 180 11.06 2.93 -14.90
CA ASP A 180 9.88 3.18 -15.75
C ASP A 180 8.97 1.94 -15.99
N VAL A 181 9.08 0.89 -15.16
CA VAL A 181 8.17 -0.25 -15.21
C VAL A 181 6.75 0.19 -14.85
N LYS A 182 5.77 -0.36 -15.53
CA LYS A 182 4.35 -0.11 -15.28
C LYS A 182 3.61 -1.39 -14.91
N VAL A 183 2.95 -1.38 -13.73
CA VAL A 183 2.05 -2.44 -13.25
C VAL A 183 0.74 -1.77 -12.84
N GLY A 184 -0.20 -1.65 -13.77
CA GLY A 184 -1.35 -0.76 -13.60
C GLY A 184 -2.45 -1.30 -12.68
N HIS A 185 -2.78 -2.60 -12.73
CA HIS A 185 -3.99 -3.10 -12.10
C HIS A 185 -3.92 -4.57 -11.71
N PHE A 186 -4.52 -4.95 -10.56
CA PHE A 186 -4.89 -6.31 -10.16
C PHE A 186 -3.80 -7.37 -10.36
N SER A 187 -2.56 -7.07 -10.04
CA SER A 187 -1.44 -7.97 -10.35
C SER A 187 -0.71 -8.41 -9.09
N TYR A 188 -0.15 -9.62 -9.12
CA TYR A 188 0.77 -10.10 -8.10
C TYR A 188 2.18 -10.30 -8.69
N ILE A 189 3.14 -9.57 -8.16
CA ILE A 189 4.55 -9.63 -8.57
C ILE A 189 5.39 -10.11 -7.38
N GLY A 190 5.57 -11.41 -7.30
CA GLY A 190 6.33 -12.07 -6.21
C GLY A 190 7.59 -12.75 -6.71
N ASP A 191 8.68 -12.64 -5.95
CA ASP A 191 9.98 -13.26 -6.23
C ASP A 191 10.45 -13.01 -7.67
N ALA A 192 10.28 -11.78 -8.18
CA ALA A 192 10.50 -11.42 -9.57
C ALA A 192 11.59 -10.37 -9.75
N ARG A 193 12.22 -10.39 -10.94
CA ARG A 193 13.03 -9.29 -11.46
C ARG A 193 12.40 -8.79 -12.77
N VAL A 194 11.99 -7.54 -12.78
CA VAL A 194 11.37 -6.90 -13.95
C VAL A 194 12.34 -5.85 -14.48
N GLY A 195 12.75 -5.98 -15.71
CA GLY A 195 13.65 -5.06 -16.41
C GLY A 195 12.98 -3.72 -16.71
N ALA A 196 13.80 -2.70 -16.97
CA ALA A 196 13.33 -1.35 -17.24
C ALA A 196 12.30 -1.31 -18.38
N GLU A 197 11.38 -0.33 -18.30
CA GLU A 197 10.38 -0.05 -19.33
C GLU A 197 9.42 -1.21 -19.65
N ALA A 198 9.44 -2.30 -18.89
CA ALA A 198 8.48 -3.38 -19.06
C ALA A 198 7.07 -2.93 -18.66
N ASN A 199 6.08 -3.39 -19.42
CA ASN A 199 4.67 -3.17 -19.11
C ASN A 199 4.00 -4.47 -18.69
N VAL A 200 3.43 -4.48 -17.50
CA VAL A 200 2.71 -5.64 -16.95
C VAL A 200 1.21 -5.36 -17.01
N GLY A 201 0.51 -6.14 -17.83
CA GLY A 201 -0.94 -6.05 -18.01
C GLY A 201 -1.72 -6.46 -16.76
N ALA A 202 -2.94 -5.96 -16.65
CA ALA A 202 -3.85 -6.23 -15.55
C ALA A 202 -4.07 -7.74 -15.35
N GLY A 203 -4.21 -8.18 -14.10
CA GLY A 203 -4.45 -9.59 -13.79
C GLY A 203 -3.22 -10.50 -13.89
N THR A 204 -2.05 -9.95 -14.17
CA THR A 204 -0.82 -10.75 -14.25
C THR A 204 -0.41 -11.30 -12.90
N VAL A 205 -0.08 -12.60 -12.87
CA VAL A 205 0.42 -13.28 -11.67
C VAL A 205 1.75 -13.97 -11.98
N THR A 206 2.77 -13.66 -11.18
CA THR A 206 3.96 -14.51 -11.10
C THR A 206 3.62 -15.71 -10.21
N CYS A 207 3.34 -16.88 -10.82
CA CYS A 207 3.03 -18.10 -10.10
C CYS A 207 4.33 -18.66 -9.51
N ASN A 208 4.79 -18.07 -8.43
CA ASN A 208 6.12 -18.27 -7.85
C ASN A 208 6.23 -19.45 -6.88
N TYR A 209 5.13 -20.12 -6.54
CA TYR A 209 5.09 -21.23 -5.59
C TYR A 209 4.53 -22.48 -6.22
N ASP A 210 5.26 -23.59 -6.13
CA ASP A 210 4.92 -24.89 -6.72
C ASP A 210 4.34 -25.92 -5.73
N GLY A 211 4.09 -25.47 -4.48
CA GLY A 211 3.67 -26.36 -3.39
C GLY A 211 4.82 -26.77 -2.45
N LEU A 212 6.06 -26.68 -2.89
CA LEU A 212 7.26 -27.05 -2.12
C LEU A 212 8.20 -25.86 -1.91
N GLY A 213 8.44 -25.08 -2.96
CA GLY A 213 9.39 -23.98 -2.94
C GLY A 213 8.93 -22.76 -3.76
N LYS A 214 9.70 -21.69 -3.64
CA LYS A 214 9.48 -20.47 -4.42
C LYS A 214 10.53 -20.33 -5.50
N HIS A 215 10.07 -20.00 -6.70
CA HIS A 215 10.88 -19.87 -7.89
C HIS A 215 10.79 -18.44 -8.46
N ARG A 216 11.83 -18.04 -9.16
CA ARG A 216 11.97 -16.69 -9.66
C ARG A 216 11.38 -16.54 -11.07
N THR A 217 10.66 -15.45 -11.27
CA THR A 217 10.28 -14.96 -12.60
C THR A 217 11.23 -13.85 -13.03
N ILE A 218 11.68 -13.87 -14.29
CA ILE A 218 12.48 -12.82 -14.90
C ILE A 218 11.73 -12.27 -16.09
N ILE A 219 11.42 -10.98 -16.04
CA ILE A 219 10.85 -10.21 -17.14
C ILE A 219 11.94 -9.23 -17.57
N GLU A 220 12.41 -9.31 -18.81
CA GLU A 220 13.51 -8.46 -19.26
C GLU A 220 13.00 -7.09 -19.76
N GLU A 221 13.95 -6.20 -20.04
CA GLU A 221 13.72 -4.83 -20.47
C GLU A 221 12.76 -4.73 -21.66
N GLY A 222 11.81 -3.80 -21.60
CA GLY A 222 10.85 -3.52 -22.66
C GLY A 222 9.86 -4.65 -22.96
N ALA A 223 9.81 -5.70 -22.15
CA ALA A 223 8.84 -6.78 -22.35
C ALA A 223 7.40 -6.28 -22.12
N PHE A 224 6.46 -6.80 -22.90
CA PHE A 224 5.04 -6.51 -22.77
C PHE A 224 4.27 -7.75 -22.34
N ILE A 225 3.81 -7.75 -21.09
CA ILE A 225 3.00 -8.83 -20.54
C ILE A 225 1.52 -8.47 -20.76
N GLY A 226 0.82 -9.29 -21.54
CA GLY A 226 -0.62 -9.11 -21.77
C GLY A 226 -1.44 -9.33 -20.51
N SER A 227 -2.64 -8.77 -20.45
CA SER A 227 -3.53 -8.91 -19.31
C SER A 227 -3.85 -10.38 -19.02
N ASP A 228 -4.10 -10.72 -17.75
CA ASP A 228 -4.41 -12.08 -17.26
C ASP A 228 -3.34 -13.12 -17.62
N THR A 229 -2.07 -12.71 -17.73
CA THR A 229 -0.98 -13.64 -17.98
C THR A 229 -0.53 -14.32 -16.68
N MET A 230 -0.51 -15.65 -16.67
CA MET A 230 0.08 -16.48 -15.62
C MET A 230 1.52 -16.84 -16.01
N LEU A 231 2.49 -16.33 -15.26
CA LEU A 231 3.91 -16.64 -15.46
C LEU A 231 4.30 -17.76 -14.47
N VAL A 232 4.33 -19.00 -14.93
CA VAL A 232 4.63 -20.18 -14.09
C VAL A 232 6.14 -20.27 -13.88
N ALA A 233 6.58 -19.85 -12.71
CA ALA A 233 8.00 -19.83 -12.37
C ALA A 233 8.57 -21.24 -12.11
N PRO A 234 9.88 -21.50 -12.41
CA PRO A 234 10.81 -20.53 -12.95
C PRO A 234 10.59 -20.27 -14.44
N VAL A 235 10.54 -18.98 -14.83
CA VAL A 235 10.31 -18.58 -16.23
C VAL A 235 10.99 -17.24 -16.53
N ARG A 236 11.50 -17.11 -17.75
CA ARG A 236 12.09 -15.89 -18.27
C ARG A 236 11.30 -15.39 -19.50
N VAL A 237 10.91 -14.12 -19.49
CA VAL A 237 10.39 -13.42 -20.67
C VAL A 237 11.49 -12.49 -21.17
N GLY A 238 12.00 -12.76 -22.38
CA GLY A 238 13.16 -12.08 -22.95
C GLY A 238 12.89 -10.61 -23.32
N LYS A 239 13.97 -9.87 -23.55
CA LYS A 239 13.93 -8.44 -23.90
C LYS A 239 12.99 -8.16 -25.08
N GLY A 240 12.07 -7.21 -24.89
CA GLY A 240 11.09 -6.83 -25.92
C GLY A 240 10.11 -7.93 -26.32
N ALA A 241 10.08 -9.07 -25.63
CA ALA A 241 9.12 -10.12 -25.89
C ALA A 241 7.71 -9.73 -25.41
N SER A 242 6.70 -10.38 -25.96
CA SER A 242 5.30 -10.09 -25.61
C SER A 242 4.51 -11.35 -25.35
N THR A 243 3.60 -11.29 -24.36
CA THR A 243 2.59 -12.33 -24.15
C THR A 243 1.21 -11.82 -24.55
N GLY A 244 0.41 -12.67 -25.19
CA GLY A 244 -1.00 -12.38 -25.44
C GLY A 244 -1.81 -12.42 -24.15
N ALA A 245 -2.92 -11.68 -24.10
CA ALA A 245 -3.84 -11.70 -22.96
C ALA A 245 -4.36 -13.13 -22.69
N GLY A 246 -4.56 -13.48 -21.40
CA GLY A 246 -5.03 -14.78 -20.98
C GLY A 246 -4.02 -15.92 -21.15
N SER A 247 -2.74 -15.63 -21.33
CA SER A 247 -1.72 -16.65 -21.56
C SER A 247 -1.24 -17.32 -20.29
N VAL A 248 -0.95 -18.62 -20.36
CA VAL A 248 -0.23 -19.38 -19.32
C VAL A 248 1.17 -19.72 -19.82
N VAL A 249 2.16 -18.96 -19.38
CA VAL A 249 3.56 -19.10 -19.83
C VAL A 249 4.29 -20.08 -18.91
N THR A 250 4.61 -21.27 -19.45
CA THR A 250 5.26 -22.37 -18.73
C THR A 250 6.68 -22.63 -19.22
N LYS A 251 7.18 -21.88 -20.19
CA LYS A 251 8.52 -21.99 -20.78
C LYS A 251 9.06 -20.61 -21.06
N ASP A 252 10.37 -20.50 -21.08
CA ASP A 252 11.05 -19.26 -21.43
C ASP A 252 10.62 -18.73 -22.80
N VAL A 253 10.43 -17.41 -22.86
CA VAL A 253 10.06 -16.68 -24.08
C VAL A 253 11.32 -16.00 -24.63
N PRO A 254 11.76 -16.33 -25.84
CA PRO A 254 12.94 -15.70 -26.43
C PRO A 254 12.76 -14.17 -26.61
N PRO A 255 13.86 -13.39 -26.63
CA PRO A 255 13.81 -11.97 -26.92
C PRO A 255 13.03 -11.65 -28.21
N GLY A 256 12.17 -10.64 -28.15
CA GLY A 256 11.34 -10.17 -29.27
C GLY A 256 10.25 -11.14 -29.75
N ALA A 257 10.13 -12.31 -29.13
CA ALA A 257 9.10 -13.28 -29.49
C ALA A 257 7.72 -12.85 -28.94
N VAL A 258 6.68 -13.26 -29.65
CA VAL A 258 5.29 -13.13 -29.23
C VAL A 258 4.73 -14.52 -28.94
N VAL A 259 4.21 -14.73 -27.73
CA VAL A 259 3.58 -16.00 -27.34
C VAL A 259 2.15 -15.76 -26.87
N ALA A 260 1.26 -16.73 -27.09
CA ALA A 260 -0.10 -16.65 -26.57
C ALA A 260 -0.71 -18.06 -26.32
N GLY A 261 -1.77 -18.10 -25.55
CA GLY A 261 -2.58 -19.29 -25.28
C GLY A 261 -2.26 -20.04 -24.00
N VAL A 262 -2.94 -21.20 -23.81
CA VAL A 262 -2.82 -22.07 -22.63
C VAL A 262 -2.53 -23.49 -23.07
N PRO A 263 -1.31 -24.01 -22.89
CA PRO A 263 -0.10 -23.27 -22.54
C PRO A 263 0.34 -22.36 -23.69
N ALA A 264 1.04 -21.28 -23.35
CA ALA A 264 1.51 -20.29 -24.34
C ALA A 264 2.46 -20.90 -25.38
N ARG A 265 2.26 -20.53 -26.64
CA ARG A 265 3.09 -20.96 -27.78
C ARG A 265 3.47 -19.74 -28.62
N ALA A 266 4.61 -19.83 -29.29
CA ALA A 266 5.06 -18.77 -30.20
C ALA A 266 4.05 -18.55 -31.32
N LEU A 267 3.71 -17.30 -31.55
CA LEU A 267 2.92 -16.89 -32.68
C LEU A 267 3.85 -16.56 -33.84
N SER A 268 3.54 -17.06 -35.06
CA SER A 268 4.21 -16.61 -36.26
C SER A 268 3.76 -15.17 -36.55
N VAL A 269 4.62 -14.20 -36.25
CA VAL A 269 4.38 -12.81 -36.64
C VAL A 269 4.54 -12.78 -38.17
N GLY A 270 3.44 -12.87 -38.91
CA GLY A 270 3.45 -12.74 -40.35
C GLY A 270 4.13 -11.41 -40.70
N ARG A 271 5.23 -11.47 -41.49
CA ARG A 271 5.82 -10.26 -42.08
C ARG A 271 4.70 -9.48 -42.76
N LYS A 272 4.44 -8.25 -42.32
CA LYS A 272 3.58 -7.32 -43.08
C LYS A 272 4.12 -7.28 -44.49
N ARG A 273 3.43 -7.92 -45.45
CA ARG A 273 3.70 -7.73 -46.85
C ARG A 273 3.44 -6.25 -47.12
N ASN A 274 4.51 -5.49 -47.37
CA ASN A 274 4.42 -4.17 -47.97
C ASN A 274 3.74 -4.36 -49.33
N GLY A 275 2.42 -4.28 -49.34
CA GLY A 275 1.63 -4.22 -50.56
C GLY A 275 1.89 -2.89 -51.25
N GLY A 276 2.90 -2.86 -52.10
CA GLY A 276 3.10 -1.76 -53.03
C GLY A 276 1.81 -1.59 -53.87
N ARG A 277 1.04 -0.55 -53.58
CA ARG A 277 -0.02 -0.05 -54.49
C ARG A 277 0.64 0.45 -55.76
N LYS A 278 0.77 -0.44 -56.76
CA LYS A 278 1.04 0.00 -58.14
C LYS A 278 -0.15 0.86 -58.58
N GLY A 279 0.11 2.17 -58.76
CA GLY A 279 -0.82 3.11 -59.37
C GLY A 279 -1.23 2.62 -60.75
N ARG A 280 -2.50 2.35 -60.96
CA ARG A 280 -3.11 2.26 -62.28
C ARG A 280 -3.31 3.68 -62.80
N GLY A 281 -2.44 4.11 -63.73
CA GLY A 281 -2.68 5.29 -64.48
C GLY A 281 -3.95 5.10 -65.35
N ARG A 282 -4.88 6.01 -65.21
CA ARG A 282 -5.97 6.20 -66.15
C ARG A 282 -5.41 7.02 -67.28
N ARG A 283 -5.36 6.40 -68.46
CA ARG A 283 -5.40 7.12 -69.73
C ARG A 283 -6.84 7.07 -70.23
N GLY A 284 -7.30 8.14 -70.77
CA GLY A 284 -8.56 8.32 -71.49
C GLY A 284 -9.33 9.50 -70.92
#